data_8e1ef567babb8fd4a09f9a12196971b4
#
_entry.id   8e1ef567babb8fd4a09f9a12196971b4
#
_cell.length_a   1.000
_cell.length_b   1.000
_cell.length_c   1.000
_cell.angle_alpha   90.00
_cell.angle_beta   90.00
_cell.angle_gamma   90.00
#
_symmetry.space_group_name_H-M   'P 1'
#
loop_
_entity.id
_entity.type
_entity.pdbx_description
1 polymer ?
#
loop_
_entity_poly.entity_id
_entity_poly.type
_entity_poly.pdbx_seq_one_letter_code
_entity_poly.pdbx_strand_id
1 'polypeptide(L)'
;MPRSDAVVPLYIAFEGPVGSMYAELVERARAQGSLLPGTPGSLALRERPGFGTYWYRRYYDSPGMPQVEDFVCRQDDRRAYEAMEQAIEAAAWGQEQVRHLRHLGMQVADKDVARVLVEMHNRELFGAGLVLVGTLAYMAWLNELGVRAVTSRTQDVDLAVRKALKLAAAVPFIEAMKATRLDFSAIPGISPKAPSTSVKRAGRAGLRVDLLTAGPRLGQAVPMRELQWHAQAVPHFDYVLDSPRRAAVLAGGHCVPVRLPVPERMAWHKLYSSTRRAGEAAKAEKDLLQAATLLAVLVERDNLDVARAAAAAPTAVLAAARRRLPSLRSLLAPHPQALDQVIQALSAAR
;
A
#
# COMPACT_ATOMS: atom_id res chain seq x y z
N MET A 1 -10.66 -12.97 43.43
CA MET A 1 -10.95 -13.68 42.18
C MET A 1 -9.93 -13.23 41.15
N PRO A 2 -9.10 -14.12 40.59
CA PRO A 2 -8.17 -13.73 39.52
C PRO A 2 -9.03 -13.31 38.32
N ARG A 3 -8.74 -12.13 37.75
CA ARG A 3 -9.30 -11.71 36.46
C ARG A 3 -8.84 -12.76 35.45
N SER A 4 -9.78 -13.46 34.84
CA SER A 4 -9.53 -14.25 33.65
C SER A 4 -8.94 -13.28 32.63
N ASP A 5 -7.65 -13.38 32.32
CA ASP A 5 -7.05 -12.71 31.19
C ASP A 5 -7.73 -13.27 29.93
N ALA A 6 -8.80 -12.61 29.51
CA ALA A 6 -9.48 -12.96 28.27
C ALA A 6 -8.46 -12.79 27.15
N VAL A 7 -8.07 -13.90 26.55
CA VAL A 7 -7.12 -13.94 25.44
C VAL A 7 -7.76 -13.20 24.26
N VAL A 8 -7.25 -12.00 23.95
CA VAL A 8 -7.82 -11.13 22.92
C VAL A 8 -7.40 -11.67 21.54
N PRO A 9 -8.35 -11.96 20.64
CA PRO A 9 -8.01 -12.42 19.30
C PRO A 9 -7.26 -11.36 18.51
N LEU A 10 -6.36 -11.78 17.60
CA LEU A 10 -5.57 -10.90 16.76
C LEU A 10 -6.40 -10.14 15.72
N TYR A 11 -7.58 -10.63 15.40
CA TYR A 11 -8.48 -10.02 14.43
C TYR A 11 -9.95 -10.29 14.76
N ILE A 12 -10.81 -9.48 14.15
CA ILE A 12 -12.27 -9.64 14.15
C ILE A 12 -12.73 -9.63 12.70
N ALA A 13 -13.52 -10.61 12.30
CA ALA A 13 -14.10 -10.67 10.96
C ALA A 13 -15.13 -9.57 10.74
N PHE A 14 -15.20 -9.01 9.54
CA PHE A 14 -16.33 -8.18 9.13
C PHE A 14 -17.53 -9.05 8.79
N GLU A 15 -18.72 -8.47 8.94
CA GLU A 15 -19.95 -9.07 8.46
C GLU A 15 -20.04 -9.06 6.93
N GLY A 16 -20.80 -9.97 6.35
CA GLY A 16 -20.95 -10.13 4.90
C GLY A 16 -21.24 -8.83 4.12
N PRO A 17 -22.19 -7.99 4.57
CA PRO A 17 -22.52 -6.73 3.89
C PRO A 17 -21.32 -5.79 3.71
N VAL A 18 -20.41 -5.72 4.69
CA VAL A 18 -19.21 -4.88 4.61
C VAL A 18 -18.27 -5.38 3.50
N GLY A 19 -18.10 -6.70 3.41
CA GLY A 19 -17.31 -7.32 2.33
C GLY A 19 -17.90 -7.04 0.94
N SER A 20 -19.23 -7.12 0.80
CA SER A 20 -19.91 -6.81 -0.47
C SER A 20 -19.74 -5.36 -0.91
N MET A 21 -19.89 -4.40 0.02
CA MET A 21 -19.63 -2.98 -0.25
C MET A 21 -18.18 -2.73 -0.70
N TYR A 22 -17.23 -3.37 -0.04
CA TYR A 22 -15.82 -3.27 -0.40
C TYR A 22 -15.56 -3.84 -1.80
N ALA A 23 -16.09 -5.03 -2.10
CA ALA A 23 -15.92 -5.68 -3.40
C ALA A 23 -16.49 -4.83 -4.54
N GLU A 24 -17.70 -4.28 -4.38
CA GLU A 24 -18.31 -3.37 -5.37
C GLU A 24 -17.44 -2.14 -5.61
N LEU A 25 -16.94 -1.51 -4.56
CA LEU A 25 -16.07 -0.33 -4.66
C LEU A 25 -14.77 -0.67 -5.41
N VAL A 26 -14.15 -1.82 -5.11
CA VAL A 26 -12.92 -2.28 -5.77
C VAL A 26 -13.15 -2.57 -7.25
N GLU A 27 -14.25 -3.22 -7.61
CA GLU A 27 -14.59 -3.50 -9.01
C GLU A 27 -14.79 -2.20 -9.81
N ARG A 28 -15.54 -1.25 -9.27
CA ARG A 28 -15.73 0.06 -9.91
C ARG A 28 -14.41 0.83 -10.06
N ALA A 29 -13.58 0.83 -9.02
CA ALA A 29 -12.26 1.47 -9.08
C ALA A 29 -11.33 0.82 -10.13
N ARG A 30 -11.40 -0.49 -10.31
CA ARG A 30 -10.65 -1.22 -11.36
C ARG A 30 -11.15 -0.94 -12.77
N ALA A 31 -12.44 -0.66 -12.93
CA ALA A 31 -13.04 -0.29 -14.21
C ALA A 31 -12.70 1.15 -14.64
N GLN A 32 -12.35 2.02 -13.70
CA GLN A 32 -11.88 3.38 -13.96
C GLN A 32 -10.42 3.34 -14.43
N GLY A 33 -10.13 3.88 -15.62
CA GLY A 33 -8.77 3.93 -16.16
C GLY A 33 -7.85 4.83 -15.34
N SER A 34 -8.29 6.06 -15.02
CA SER A 34 -7.59 7.02 -14.18
C SER A 34 -8.47 7.50 -13.04
N LEU A 35 -7.84 7.84 -11.92
CA LEU A 35 -8.52 8.37 -10.74
C LEU A 35 -8.34 9.89 -10.66
N LEU A 36 -9.40 10.62 -10.35
CA LEU A 36 -9.31 12.05 -10.12
C LEU A 36 -8.54 12.33 -8.82
N PRO A 37 -7.45 13.12 -8.85
CA PRO A 37 -6.73 13.48 -7.63
C PRO A 37 -7.54 14.44 -6.74
N GLY A 38 -7.34 14.37 -5.42
CA GLY A 38 -7.98 15.27 -4.45
C GLY A 38 -9.48 15.01 -4.26
N THR A 39 -10.24 16.08 -3.99
CA THR A 39 -11.72 15.98 -3.90
C THR A 39 -12.34 15.80 -5.28
N PRO A 40 -13.57 15.28 -5.40
CA PRO A 40 -14.26 15.19 -6.70
C PRO A 40 -14.31 16.52 -7.44
N GLY A 41 -14.60 17.61 -6.73
CA GLY A 41 -14.66 18.95 -7.29
C GLY A 41 -15.94 19.26 -8.07
N SER A 42 -15.87 20.31 -8.88
CA SER A 42 -16.98 20.74 -9.75
C SER A 42 -16.43 21.34 -11.04
N LEU A 43 -17.23 21.33 -12.11
CA LEU A 43 -16.90 22.01 -13.35
C LEU A 43 -17.21 23.51 -13.25
N ALA A 44 -16.32 24.33 -13.80
CA ALA A 44 -16.47 25.77 -13.89
C ALA A 44 -16.06 26.27 -15.26
N LEU A 45 -16.88 27.15 -15.82
CA LEU A 45 -16.61 27.82 -17.08
C LEU A 45 -15.70 29.02 -16.86
N ARG A 46 -14.70 29.19 -17.69
CA ARG A 46 -13.78 30.31 -17.68
C ARG A 46 -13.60 30.89 -19.08
N GLU A 47 -13.84 32.17 -19.20
CA GLU A 47 -13.52 32.91 -20.40
C GLU A 47 -12.04 33.38 -20.35
N ARG A 48 -11.32 33.17 -21.43
CA ARG A 48 -9.95 33.69 -21.64
C ARG A 48 -10.00 34.70 -22.78
N PRO A 49 -9.85 36.01 -22.49
CA PRO A 49 -9.91 37.04 -23.51
C PRO A 49 -8.99 36.72 -24.70
N GLY A 50 -9.52 36.73 -25.93
CA GLY A 50 -8.80 36.40 -27.14
C GLY A 50 -8.58 34.91 -27.44
N PHE A 51 -8.92 34.00 -26.52
CA PHE A 51 -8.66 32.57 -26.67
C PHE A 51 -9.94 31.72 -26.63
N GLY A 52 -11.05 32.24 -26.10
CA GLY A 52 -12.32 31.55 -25.99
C GLY A 52 -12.66 31.09 -24.59
N THR A 53 -13.69 30.24 -24.50
CA THR A 53 -14.24 29.78 -23.22
C THR A 53 -13.94 28.29 -23.03
N TYR A 54 -13.60 27.94 -21.78
CA TYR A 54 -13.07 26.61 -21.43
C TYR A 54 -13.65 26.12 -20.13
N TRP A 55 -13.84 24.78 -20.02
CA TRP A 55 -14.19 24.11 -18.81
C TRP A 55 -12.95 23.74 -18.00
N TYR A 56 -13.01 24.00 -16.69
CA TYR A 56 -12.02 23.62 -15.70
C TYR A 56 -12.66 22.84 -14.61
N ARG A 57 -11.96 21.81 -14.09
CA ARG A 57 -12.33 21.14 -12.84
C ARG A 57 -11.69 21.90 -11.69
N ARG A 58 -12.52 22.35 -10.72
CA ARG A 58 -12.09 22.99 -9.48
C ARG A 58 -12.19 22.01 -8.34
N TYR A 59 -11.13 21.81 -7.60
CA TYR A 59 -11.07 20.85 -6.52
C TYR A 59 -10.04 21.27 -5.47
N TYR A 60 -9.96 20.52 -4.36
CA TYR A 60 -8.94 20.69 -3.31
C TYR A 60 -8.12 19.42 -3.20
N ASP A 61 -6.79 19.54 -3.15
CA ASP A 61 -5.91 18.42 -2.87
C ASP A 61 -6.11 17.87 -1.44
N SER A 62 -6.33 18.79 -0.48
CA SER A 62 -6.69 18.49 0.90
C SER A 62 -7.46 19.66 1.52
N PRO A 63 -8.28 19.45 2.58
CA PRO A 63 -8.90 20.54 3.30
C PRO A 63 -7.89 21.57 3.81
N GLY A 64 -8.19 22.84 3.61
CA GLY A 64 -7.32 23.95 4.01
C GLY A 64 -6.22 24.30 3.00
N MET A 65 -6.07 23.53 1.93
CA MET A 65 -5.17 23.89 0.80
C MET A 65 -5.91 24.82 -0.18
N PRO A 66 -5.16 25.61 -0.96
CA PRO A 66 -5.74 26.41 -2.03
C PRO A 66 -6.53 25.54 -3.02
N GLN A 67 -7.58 26.15 -3.61
CA GLN A 67 -8.33 25.50 -4.67
C GLN A 67 -7.46 25.37 -5.91
N VAL A 68 -7.53 24.21 -6.53
CA VAL A 68 -6.83 23.86 -7.78
C VAL A 68 -7.83 23.93 -8.93
N GLU A 69 -7.39 24.44 -10.07
CA GLU A 69 -8.17 24.42 -11.33
C GLU A 69 -7.34 23.69 -12.40
N ASP A 70 -7.84 22.54 -12.84
CA ASP A 70 -7.25 21.79 -13.94
C ASP A 70 -8.10 21.97 -15.21
N PHE A 71 -7.44 22.23 -16.34
CA PHE A 71 -8.11 22.34 -17.64
C PHE A 71 -8.78 20.99 -18.01
N VAL A 72 -10.00 21.07 -18.52
CA VAL A 72 -10.75 19.91 -18.99
C VAL A 72 -10.89 19.95 -20.51
N CYS A 73 -11.61 20.96 -21.07
CA CYS A 73 -11.89 21.04 -22.49
C CYS A 73 -12.36 22.43 -22.91
N ARG A 74 -12.52 22.63 -24.20
CA ARG A 74 -13.22 23.81 -24.74
C ARG A 74 -14.72 23.71 -24.43
N GLN A 75 -15.42 24.87 -24.42
CA GLN A 75 -16.84 24.95 -24.10
C GLN A 75 -17.71 24.08 -25.04
N ASP A 76 -17.31 23.97 -26.29
CA ASP A 76 -18.03 23.24 -27.35
C ASP A 76 -17.74 21.73 -27.38
N ASP A 77 -16.72 21.23 -26.64
CA ASP A 77 -16.39 19.82 -26.54
C ASP A 77 -17.30 19.11 -25.51
N ARG A 78 -18.52 18.83 -25.94
CA ARG A 78 -19.54 18.19 -25.11
C ARG A 78 -19.10 16.79 -24.61
N ARG A 79 -18.38 16.02 -25.44
CA ARG A 79 -17.94 14.67 -25.08
C ARG A 79 -16.94 14.69 -23.90
N ALA A 80 -15.97 15.59 -23.96
CA ALA A 80 -14.98 15.70 -22.86
C ALA A 80 -15.62 16.29 -21.60
N TYR A 81 -16.59 17.20 -21.71
CA TYR A 81 -17.37 17.70 -20.60
C TYR A 81 -18.15 16.57 -19.90
N GLU A 82 -18.95 15.80 -20.64
CA GLU A 82 -19.75 14.69 -20.11
C GLU A 82 -18.87 13.60 -19.47
N ALA A 83 -17.74 13.29 -20.09
CA ALA A 83 -16.77 12.34 -19.52
C ALA A 83 -16.20 12.81 -18.17
N MET A 84 -15.89 14.10 -18.02
CA MET A 84 -15.42 14.66 -16.77
C MET A 84 -16.53 14.73 -15.72
N GLU A 85 -17.75 15.06 -16.10
CA GLU A 85 -18.92 15.07 -15.20
C GLU A 85 -19.14 13.66 -14.61
N GLN A 86 -19.16 12.63 -15.45
CA GLN A 86 -19.24 11.23 -15.00
C GLN A 86 -18.08 10.83 -14.08
N ALA A 87 -16.86 11.28 -14.38
CA ALA A 87 -15.69 11.00 -13.53
C ALA A 87 -15.81 11.68 -12.15
N ILE A 88 -16.36 12.90 -12.08
CA ILE A 88 -16.64 13.61 -10.83
C ILE A 88 -17.71 12.89 -10.01
N GLU A 89 -18.80 12.46 -10.63
CA GLU A 89 -19.86 11.69 -9.98
C GLU A 89 -19.34 10.36 -9.43
N ALA A 90 -18.58 9.61 -10.22
CA ALA A 90 -17.96 8.36 -9.79
C ALA A 90 -16.98 8.57 -8.64
N ALA A 91 -16.17 9.63 -8.67
CA ALA A 91 -15.26 9.99 -7.58
C ALA A 91 -16.03 10.39 -6.30
N ALA A 92 -17.13 11.13 -6.41
CA ALA A 92 -17.96 11.50 -5.28
C ALA A 92 -18.60 10.27 -4.62
N TRP A 93 -19.18 9.38 -5.40
CA TRP A 93 -19.70 8.10 -4.93
C TRP A 93 -18.60 7.27 -4.23
N GLY A 94 -17.44 7.10 -4.86
CA GLY A 94 -16.32 6.36 -4.29
C GLY A 94 -15.84 6.93 -2.97
N GLN A 95 -15.74 8.26 -2.87
CA GLN A 95 -15.36 8.96 -1.63
C GLN A 95 -16.36 8.68 -0.50
N GLU A 96 -17.65 8.65 -0.81
CA GLU A 96 -18.69 8.32 0.15
C GLU A 96 -18.59 6.88 0.64
N GLN A 97 -18.38 5.91 -0.29
CA GLN A 97 -18.19 4.51 0.07
C GLN A 97 -16.96 4.31 0.97
N VAL A 98 -15.82 4.94 0.64
CA VAL A 98 -14.62 4.89 1.49
C VAL A 98 -14.89 5.46 2.89
N ARG A 99 -15.67 6.52 3.00
CA ARG A 99 -16.07 7.10 4.28
C ARG A 99 -16.92 6.10 5.10
N HIS A 100 -17.91 5.46 4.48
CA HIS A 100 -18.76 4.44 5.12
C HIS A 100 -17.92 3.24 5.58
N LEU A 101 -17.08 2.68 4.73
CA LEU A 101 -16.21 1.57 5.05
C LEU A 101 -15.23 1.89 6.19
N ARG A 102 -14.74 3.14 6.26
CA ARG A 102 -13.93 3.62 7.39
C ARG A 102 -14.72 3.58 8.70
N HIS A 103 -15.97 4.07 8.70
CA HIS A 103 -16.84 4.03 9.90
C HIS A 103 -17.15 2.61 10.34
N LEU A 104 -17.22 1.67 9.40
CA LEU A 104 -17.39 0.24 9.68
C LEU A 104 -16.10 -0.44 10.15
N GLY A 105 -14.97 0.28 10.17
CA GLY A 105 -13.70 -0.18 10.74
C GLY A 105 -12.69 -0.70 9.74
N MET A 106 -12.91 -0.55 8.43
CA MET A 106 -11.89 -0.85 7.43
C MET A 106 -10.68 0.08 7.51
N GLN A 107 -9.55 -0.43 7.13
CA GLN A 107 -8.29 0.30 7.14
C GLN A 107 -8.27 1.32 5.99
N VAL A 108 -8.12 2.59 6.33
CA VAL A 108 -8.05 3.69 5.36
C VAL A 108 -6.82 4.54 5.67
N ALA A 109 -5.88 4.59 4.73
CA ALA A 109 -4.67 5.39 4.85
C ALA A 109 -4.96 6.91 4.72
N ASP A 110 -3.97 7.71 5.06
CA ASP A 110 -4.07 9.17 5.04
C ASP A 110 -4.19 9.74 3.62
N LYS A 111 -4.59 11.01 3.51
CA LYS A 111 -4.77 11.73 2.23
C LYS A 111 -3.47 11.92 1.45
N ASP A 112 -2.37 12.18 2.16
CA ASP A 112 -1.06 12.32 1.52
C ASP A 112 -0.61 10.99 0.88
N VAL A 113 -0.92 9.86 1.53
CA VAL A 113 -0.73 8.52 0.94
C VAL A 113 -1.59 8.35 -0.31
N ALA A 114 -2.86 8.78 -0.26
CA ALA A 114 -3.75 8.72 -1.41
C ALA A 114 -3.17 9.48 -2.61
N ARG A 115 -2.62 10.70 -2.40
CA ARG A 115 -2.02 11.49 -3.48
C ARG A 115 -0.88 10.74 -4.18
N VAL A 116 0.00 10.08 -3.40
CA VAL A 116 1.09 9.27 -3.96
C VAL A 116 0.54 8.07 -4.73
N LEU A 117 -0.38 7.30 -4.12
CA LEU A 117 -0.89 6.09 -4.75
C LEU A 117 -1.70 6.37 -6.02
N VAL A 118 -2.53 7.45 -6.02
CA VAL A 118 -3.28 7.89 -7.21
C VAL A 118 -2.32 8.29 -8.34
N GLU A 119 -1.25 9.02 -8.03
CA GLU A 119 -0.25 9.40 -9.04
C GLU A 119 0.47 8.18 -9.63
N MET A 120 0.85 7.20 -8.78
CA MET A 120 1.47 5.95 -9.25
C MET A 120 0.50 5.13 -10.12
N HIS A 121 -0.79 5.10 -9.75
CA HIS A 121 -1.84 4.43 -10.51
C HIS A 121 -2.06 5.09 -11.88
N ASN A 122 -2.24 6.41 -11.90
CA ASN A 122 -2.50 7.17 -13.13
C ASN A 122 -1.32 7.13 -14.12
N ARG A 123 -0.10 6.89 -13.65
CA ARG A 123 1.09 6.61 -14.48
C ARG A 123 1.25 5.14 -14.83
N GLU A 124 0.26 4.31 -14.55
CA GLU A 124 0.24 2.87 -14.86
C GLU A 124 1.39 2.07 -14.22
N LEU A 125 2.06 2.61 -13.19
CA LEU A 125 3.23 1.97 -12.59
C LEU A 125 2.91 0.63 -11.93
N PHE A 126 1.74 0.51 -11.28
CA PHE A 126 1.28 -0.79 -10.73
C PHE A 126 1.00 -1.80 -11.85
N GLY A 127 0.45 -1.36 -12.98
CA GLY A 127 0.28 -2.18 -14.18
C GLY A 127 1.61 -2.68 -14.72
N ALA A 128 2.61 -1.81 -14.75
CA ALA A 128 3.96 -2.08 -15.24
C ALA A 128 4.79 -3.01 -14.34
N GLY A 129 4.39 -3.23 -13.09
CA GLY A 129 5.09 -4.16 -12.18
C GLY A 129 5.54 -3.56 -10.84
N LEU A 130 5.20 -2.30 -10.54
CA LEU A 130 5.39 -1.73 -9.21
C LEU A 130 4.51 -2.46 -8.19
N VAL A 131 5.03 -2.69 -7.00
CA VAL A 131 4.35 -3.42 -5.91
C VAL A 131 4.36 -2.56 -4.66
N LEU A 132 3.20 -2.35 -4.04
CA LEU A 132 3.11 -1.73 -2.73
C LEU A 132 3.45 -2.78 -1.66
N VAL A 133 4.34 -2.44 -0.74
CA VAL A 133 4.81 -3.33 0.32
C VAL A 133 4.66 -2.66 1.71
N GLY A 134 5.27 -3.22 2.73
CA GLY A 134 5.28 -2.59 4.06
C GLY A 134 3.94 -2.62 4.80
N THR A 135 3.71 -1.59 5.61
CA THR A 135 2.51 -1.50 6.47
C THR A 135 1.24 -1.22 5.66
N LEU A 136 1.34 -0.45 4.58
CA LEU A 136 0.18 -0.19 3.72
C LEU A 136 -0.31 -1.46 3.01
N ALA A 137 0.60 -2.33 2.59
CA ALA A 137 0.23 -3.63 2.03
C ALA A 137 -0.46 -4.52 3.08
N TYR A 138 0.00 -4.50 4.34
CA TYR A 138 -0.67 -5.20 5.44
C TYR A 138 -2.10 -4.66 5.66
N MET A 139 -2.28 -3.34 5.71
CA MET A 139 -3.60 -2.71 5.85
C MET A 139 -4.55 -3.10 4.71
N ALA A 140 -4.05 -3.09 3.48
CA ALA A 140 -4.81 -3.51 2.32
C ALA A 140 -5.22 -4.99 2.41
N TRP A 141 -4.31 -5.87 2.85
CA TRP A 141 -4.63 -7.28 3.05
C TRP A 141 -5.69 -7.52 4.12
N LEU A 142 -5.71 -6.74 5.22
CA LEU A 142 -6.79 -6.84 6.20
C LEU A 142 -8.16 -6.55 5.57
N ASN A 143 -8.24 -5.54 4.70
CA ASN A 143 -9.48 -5.22 3.99
C ASN A 143 -9.87 -6.33 2.99
N GLU A 144 -8.91 -6.79 2.16
CA GLU A 144 -9.13 -7.86 1.18
C GLU A 144 -9.55 -9.18 1.85
N LEU A 145 -8.98 -9.51 3.02
CA LEU A 145 -9.31 -10.70 3.81
C LEU A 145 -10.56 -10.52 4.69
N GLY A 146 -11.20 -9.36 4.65
CA GLY A 146 -12.44 -9.09 5.36
C GLY A 146 -12.30 -9.11 6.88
N VAL A 147 -11.20 -8.55 7.42
CA VAL A 147 -10.93 -8.54 8.86
C VAL A 147 -10.48 -7.17 9.36
N ARG A 148 -10.83 -6.89 10.61
CA ARG A 148 -10.29 -5.77 11.39
C ARG A 148 -9.25 -6.29 12.38
N ALA A 149 -8.09 -5.68 12.39
CA ALA A 149 -7.00 -5.98 13.33
C ALA A 149 -6.31 -4.69 13.77
N VAL A 150 -5.44 -4.81 14.77
CA VAL A 150 -4.64 -3.68 15.24
C VAL A 150 -3.67 -3.25 14.13
N THR A 151 -3.71 -1.98 13.80
CA THR A 151 -2.77 -1.35 12.87
C THR A 151 -2.15 -0.13 13.53
N SER A 152 -0.89 0.15 13.19
CA SER A 152 -0.26 1.41 13.54
C SER A 152 -0.34 2.36 12.36
N ARG A 153 -0.63 3.63 12.65
CA ARG A 153 -0.55 4.69 11.64
C ARG A 153 0.86 4.67 11.03
N THR A 154 0.93 4.70 9.70
CA THR A 154 2.20 4.77 8.97
C THR A 154 2.28 6.08 8.20
N GLN A 155 3.48 6.64 8.17
CA GLN A 155 3.86 7.80 7.35
C GLN A 155 4.87 7.41 6.28
N ASP A 156 5.01 6.10 6.03
CA ASP A 156 5.90 5.55 5.04
C ASP A 156 5.07 4.87 3.95
N VAL A 157 5.39 5.16 2.68
CA VAL A 157 4.92 4.44 1.50
C VAL A 157 6.09 3.65 0.96
N ASP A 158 6.05 2.34 1.13
CA ASP A 158 7.08 1.43 0.63
C ASP A 158 6.65 0.88 -0.74
N LEU A 159 7.33 1.28 -1.80
CA LEU A 159 7.13 0.81 -3.17
C LEU A 159 8.28 -0.13 -3.55
N ALA A 160 8.00 -1.22 -4.24
CA ALA A 160 9.03 -2.19 -4.59
C ALA A 160 8.98 -2.59 -6.06
N VAL A 161 10.15 -2.87 -6.63
CA VAL A 161 10.32 -3.35 -8.00
C VAL A 161 11.16 -4.61 -7.97
N ARG A 162 10.65 -5.72 -8.54
CA ARG A 162 11.40 -6.99 -8.64
C ARG A 162 12.26 -7.07 -9.90
N LYS A 163 11.70 -6.63 -11.02
CA LYS A 163 12.32 -6.63 -12.35
C LYS A 163 12.09 -5.27 -13.00
N ALA A 164 12.76 -4.99 -14.10
CA ALA A 164 12.51 -3.83 -14.91
C ALA A 164 11.00 -3.62 -15.16
N LEU A 165 10.51 -2.41 -14.95
CA LEU A 165 9.12 -2.07 -15.17
C LEU A 165 8.81 -2.11 -16.67
N LYS A 166 7.64 -2.66 -17.01
CA LYS A 166 7.19 -2.73 -18.41
C LYS A 166 6.49 -1.43 -18.79
N LEU A 167 7.26 -0.38 -19.02
CA LEU A 167 6.80 0.95 -19.39
C LEU A 167 7.12 1.24 -20.86
N ALA A 168 6.23 1.96 -21.55
CA ALA A 168 6.46 2.43 -22.92
C ALA A 168 7.57 3.51 -22.98
N ALA A 169 7.68 4.33 -21.94
CA ALA A 169 8.71 5.34 -21.77
C ALA A 169 9.11 5.43 -20.30
N ALA A 170 10.29 5.97 -20.02
CA ALA A 170 10.73 6.21 -18.64
C ALA A 170 9.81 7.20 -17.93
N VAL A 171 9.49 6.91 -16.67
CA VAL A 171 8.73 7.79 -15.78
C VAL A 171 9.64 8.23 -14.64
N PRO A 172 10.23 9.45 -14.71
CA PRO A 172 11.12 9.90 -13.65
C PRO A 172 10.42 9.94 -12.30
N PHE A 173 10.91 9.18 -11.33
CA PHE A 173 10.27 9.01 -10.01
C PHE A 173 10.10 10.35 -9.29
N ILE A 174 11.14 11.21 -9.33
CA ILE A 174 11.07 12.51 -8.67
C ILE A 174 10.01 13.43 -9.29
N GLU A 175 9.81 13.37 -10.61
CA GLU A 175 8.78 14.15 -11.29
C GLU A 175 7.36 13.62 -10.96
N ALA A 176 7.21 12.32 -10.83
CA ALA A 176 5.97 11.74 -10.34
C ALA A 176 5.67 12.19 -8.90
N MET A 177 6.68 12.26 -8.03
CA MET A 177 6.52 12.80 -6.69
C MET A 177 6.17 14.28 -6.66
N LYS A 178 6.78 15.12 -7.50
CA LYS A 178 6.44 16.55 -7.63
C LYS A 178 5.00 16.75 -8.11
N ALA A 179 4.52 15.91 -9.03
CA ALA A 179 3.15 15.97 -9.54
C ALA A 179 2.08 15.74 -8.47
N THR A 180 2.44 15.11 -7.34
CA THR A 180 1.55 15.00 -6.17
C THR A 180 1.28 16.34 -5.49
N ARG A 181 2.08 17.38 -5.73
CA ARG A 181 2.05 18.71 -5.06
C ARG A 181 2.27 18.63 -3.54
N LEU A 182 3.01 17.61 -3.08
CA LEU A 182 3.30 17.40 -1.64
C LEU A 182 4.72 17.85 -1.24
N ASP A 183 5.39 18.66 -2.06
CA ASP A 183 6.73 19.22 -1.78
C ASP A 183 7.75 18.18 -1.34
N PHE A 184 7.84 17.07 -2.07
CA PHE A 184 8.82 16.04 -1.82
C PHE A 184 10.23 16.48 -2.20
N SER A 185 11.18 16.17 -1.33
CA SER A 185 12.62 16.31 -1.56
C SER A 185 13.31 14.96 -1.45
N ALA A 186 14.37 14.76 -2.24
CA ALA A 186 15.20 13.58 -2.14
C ALA A 186 15.91 13.53 -0.77
N ILE A 187 15.88 12.36 -0.13
CA ILE A 187 16.65 12.12 1.09
C ILE A 187 18.09 11.78 0.67
N PRO A 188 19.11 12.50 1.13
CA PRO A 188 20.51 12.16 0.86
C PRO A 188 20.80 10.71 1.25
N GLY A 189 21.63 10.03 0.47
CA GLY A 189 22.12 8.70 0.81
C GLY A 189 23.01 8.73 2.06
N ILE A 190 23.41 7.52 2.52
CA ILE A 190 24.24 7.35 3.74
C ILE A 190 25.57 8.11 3.65
N SER A 191 26.09 8.34 2.44
CA SER A 191 27.25 9.18 2.18
C SER A 191 26.91 10.25 1.15
N PRO A 192 27.67 11.37 1.09
CA PRO A 192 27.42 12.44 0.10
C PRO A 192 27.44 11.99 -1.37
N LYS A 193 28.11 10.86 -1.66
CA LYS A 193 28.19 10.28 -3.02
C LYS A 193 27.14 9.18 -3.25
N ALA A 194 26.43 8.73 -2.21
CA ALA A 194 25.43 7.69 -2.35
C ALA A 194 24.14 8.29 -2.94
N PRO A 195 23.57 7.66 -3.97
CA PRO A 195 22.33 8.15 -4.58
C PRO A 195 21.15 8.02 -3.59
N SER A 196 20.16 8.89 -3.74
CA SER A 196 18.89 8.80 -2.99
C SER A 196 18.07 7.61 -3.45
N THR A 197 17.49 6.91 -2.49
CA THR A 197 16.52 5.82 -2.72
C THR A 197 15.13 6.15 -2.18
N SER A 198 14.99 7.33 -1.58
CA SER A 198 13.80 7.77 -0.86
C SER A 198 13.57 9.26 -1.08
N VAL A 199 12.30 9.64 -1.00
CA VAL A 199 11.91 11.05 -0.92
C VAL A 199 11.10 11.28 0.35
N LYS A 200 11.10 12.52 0.85
CA LYS A 200 10.34 12.90 2.03
C LYS A 200 9.70 14.27 1.84
N ARG A 201 8.47 14.39 2.29
CA ARG A 201 7.80 15.68 2.43
C ARG A 201 8.46 16.50 3.56
N ALA A 202 8.53 17.80 3.40
CA ALA A 202 9.06 18.69 4.42
C ALA A 202 8.34 18.51 5.79
N GLY A 203 9.09 18.70 6.87
CA GLY A 203 8.58 18.56 8.25
C GLY A 203 9.03 17.28 8.94
N ARG A 204 9.05 17.34 10.31
CA ARG A 204 9.54 16.23 11.16
C ARG A 204 8.75 14.92 10.94
N ALA A 205 7.44 15.03 10.81
CA ALA A 205 6.51 13.92 10.60
C ALA A 205 6.03 13.83 9.13
N GLY A 206 6.83 14.33 8.17
CA GLY A 206 6.47 14.32 6.75
C GLY A 206 6.44 12.91 6.16
N LEU A 207 5.46 12.68 5.26
CA LEU A 207 5.35 11.43 4.51
C LEU A 207 6.67 11.11 3.80
N ARG A 208 7.11 9.87 3.93
CA ARG A 208 8.28 9.32 3.24
C ARG A 208 7.84 8.30 2.21
N VAL A 209 8.49 8.31 1.05
CA VAL A 209 8.29 7.30 0.02
C VAL A 209 9.63 6.63 -0.27
N ASP A 210 9.70 5.33 -0.04
CA ASP A 210 10.87 4.51 -0.27
C ASP A 210 10.68 3.67 -1.54
N LEU A 211 11.69 3.64 -2.40
CA LEU A 211 11.76 2.70 -3.51
C LEU A 211 12.70 1.55 -3.14
N LEU A 212 12.17 0.32 -3.16
CA LEU A 212 12.84 -0.89 -2.72
C LEU A 212 13.02 -1.87 -3.88
N THR A 213 14.00 -2.75 -3.78
CA THR A 213 14.19 -3.87 -4.73
C THR A 213 14.85 -5.05 -4.04
N ALA A 214 14.88 -6.19 -4.70
CA ALA A 214 15.64 -7.35 -4.24
C ALA A 214 17.15 -7.10 -4.37
N GLY A 215 17.93 -7.55 -3.38
CA GLY A 215 19.38 -7.53 -3.45
C GLY A 215 20.03 -8.11 -2.22
N PRO A 216 21.32 -8.52 -2.32
CA PRO A 216 21.98 -9.28 -1.26
C PRO A 216 22.35 -8.44 -0.02
N ARG A 217 22.55 -7.14 -0.20
CA ARG A 217 22.99 -6.24 0.87
C ARG A 217 21.93 -5.18 1.17
N LEU A 218 21.43 -5.19 2.39
CA LEU A 218 20.50 -4.17 2.86
C LEU A 218 21.09 -2.75 2.69
N GLY A 219 20.32 -1.84 2.13
CA GLY A 219 20.72 -0.44 1.95
C GLY A 219 21.55 -0.15 0.71
N GLN A 220 21.98 -1.17 -0.06
CA GLN A 220 22.66 -0.95 -1.33
C GLN A 220 21.71 -0.24 -2.31
N ALA A 221 22.16 0.85 -2.92
CA ALA A 221 21.41 1.53 -3.97
C ALA A 221 21.57 0.79 -5.31
N VAL A 222 20.45 0.49 -5.96
CA VAL A 222 20.36 -0.20 -7.25
C VAL A 222 19.69 0.72 -8.26
N PRO A 223 20.29 0.99 -9.43
CA PRO A 223 19.70 1.90 -10.42
C PRO A 223 18.45 1.27 -11.08
N MET A 224 17.36 2.04 -11.12
CA MET A 224 16.11 1.76 -11.82
C MET A 224 15.99 2.70 -13.02
N ARG A 225 16.39 2.23 -14.21
CA ARG A 225 16.47 3.07 -15.42
C ARG A 225 15.11 3.60 -15.83
N GLU A 226 14.06 2.78 -15.72
CA GLU A 226 12.69 3.11 -16.09
C GLU A 226 12.11 4.23 -15.21
N LEU A 227 12.62 4.37 -13.99
CA LEU A 227 12.23 5.41 -13.03
C LEU A 227 13.23 6.55 -12.93
N GLN A 228 14.35 6.48 -13.65
CA GLN A 228 15.47 7.42 -13.53
C GLN A 228 15.83 7.71 -12.06
N TRP A 229 15.83 6.66 -11.23
CA TRP A 229 16.00 6.71 -9.78
C TRP A 229 16.79 5.49 -9.29
N HIS A 230 17.03 5.43 -7.99
CA HIS A 230 17.64 4.28 -7.35
C HIS A 230 16.69 3.65 -6.34
N ALA A 231 16.69 2.33 -6.25
CA ALA A 231 15.98 1.58 -5.25
C ALA A 231 16.94 1.06 -4.17
N GLN A 232 16.47 0.99 -2.93
CA GLN A 232 17.21 0.38 -1.85
C GLN A 232 17.07 -1.15 -1.91
N ALA A 233 18.17 -1.86 -1.95
CA ALA A 233 18.18 -3.32 -1.91
C ALA A 233 17.73 -3.85 -0.55
N VAL A 234 16.86 -4.87 -0.57
CA VAL A 234 16.37 -5.59 0.60
C VAL A 234 16.60 -7.09 0.40
N PRO A 235 17.28 -7.77 1.34
CA PRO A 235 17.51 -9.21 1.24
C PRO A 235 16.19 -10.01 1.19
N HIS A 236 16.19 -11.05 0.36
CA HIS A 236 15.06 -11.97 0.18
C HIS A 236 13.78 -11.35 -0.39
N PHE A 237 13.84 -10.13 -0.96
CA PHE A 237 12.69 -9.51 -1.59
C PHE A 237 12.26 -10.22 -2.88
N ASP A 238 13.15 -10.96 -3.54
CA ASP A 238 12.75 -11.84 -4.66
C ASP A 238 11.65 -12.82 -4.26
N TYR A 239 11.74 -13.38 -3.04
CA TYR A 239 10.73 -14.25 -2.47
C TYR A 239 9.41 -13.51 -2.21
N VAL A 240 9.47 -12.31 -1.64
CA VAL A 240 8.29 -11.48 -1.32
C VAL A 240 7.58 -11.00 -2.58
N LEU A 241 8.35 -10.53 -3.56
CA LEU A 241 7.84 -9.89 -4.78
C LEU A 241 7.49 -10.88 -5.89
N ASP A 242 7.61 -12.19 -5.63
CA ASP A 242 7.22 -13.19 -6.61
C ASP A 242 5.69 -13.31 -6.71
N SER A 243 5.17 -13.23 -7.93
CA SER A 243 3.74 -13.40 -8.26
C SER A 243 2.79 -12.47 -7.47
N PRO A 244 3.00 -11.14 -7.46
CA PRO A 244 2.17 -10.22 -6.72
C PRO A 244 0.71 -10.24 -7.20
N ARG A 245 -0.23 -10.11 -6.27
CA ARG A 245 -1.68 -10.13 -6.54
C ARG A 245 -2.21 -8.72 -6.75
N ARG A 246 -3.27 -8.59 -7.56
CA ARG A 246 -4.06 -7.36 -7.67
C ARG A 246 -4.93 -7.20 -6.44
N ALA A 247 -4.94 -6.00 -5.88
CA ALA A 247 -5.70 -5.62 -4.70
C ALA A 247 -6.06 -4.13 -4.77
N ALA A 248 -6.65 -3.58 -3.71
CA ALA A 248 -6.89 -2.15 -3.60
C ALA A 248 -6.50 -1.60 -2.23
N VAL A 249 -6.12 -0.33 -2.19
CA VAL A 249 -5.88 0.43 -0.96
C VAL A 249 -6.96 1.49 -0.80
N LEU A 250 -7.61 1.52 0.35
CA LEU A 250 -8.44 2.65 0.73
C LEU A 250 -7.55 3.74 1.33
N ALA A 251 -7.55 4.93 0.75
CA ALA A 251 -6.73 6.04 1.20
C ALA A 251 -7.41 7.39 0.93
N GLY A 252 -7.48 8.27 1.92
CA GLY A 252 -7.92 9.66 1.80
C GLY A 252 -9.35 9.89 1.28
N GLY A 253 -10.01 8.90 0.78
CA GLY A 253 -11.31 8.98 0.08
C GLY A 253 -11.28 8.26 -1.27
N HIS A 254 -10.14 7.64 -1.61
CA HIS A 254 -9.95 6.88 -2.83
C HIS A 254 -9.85 5.38 -2.54
N CYS A 255 -10.35 4.59 -3.48
CA CYS A 255 -10.03 3.17 -3.62
C CYS A 255 -9.03 3.05 -4.76
N VAL A 256 -7.77 2.80 -4.44
CA VAL A 256 -6.69 2.80 -5.44
C VAL A 256 -6.29 1.38 -5.78
N PRO A 257 -6.47 0.92 -7.04
CA PRO A 257 -5.99 -0.38 -7.49
C PRO A 257 -4.45 -0.44 -7.43
N VAL A 258 -3.92 -1.47 -6.80
CA VAL A 258 -2.48 -1.69 -6.59
C VAL A 258 -2.09 -3.14 -6.84
N ARG A 259 -0.79 -3.44 -6.78
CA ARG A 259 -0.27 -4.80 -6.61
C ARG A 259 0.34 -4.97 -5.24
N LEU A 260 0.04 -6.09 -4.58
CA LEU A 260 0.56 -6.46 -3.27
C LEU A 260 1.36 -7.76 -3.35
N PRO A 261 2.36 -7.97 -2.48
CA PRO A 261 2.96 -9.29 -2.30
C PRO A 261 1.91 -10.33 -1.92
N VAL A 262 2.15 -11.56 -2.24
CA VAL A 262 1.34 -12.69 -1.74
C VAL A 262 1.36 -12.66 -0.21
N PRO A 263 0.21 -12.67 0.49
CA PRO A 263 0.14 -12.40 1.92
C PRO A 263 0.88 -13.44 2.77
N GLU A 264 0.88 -14.72 2.34
CA GLU A 264 1.60 -15.79 3.01
C GLU A 264 3.13 -15.55 3.00
N ARG A 265 3.69 -15.13 1.86
CA ARG A 265 5.10 -14.80 1.75
C ARG A 265 5.45 -13.53 2.51
N MET A 266 4.55 -12.56 2.50
CA MET A 266 4.69 -11.33 3.27
C MET A 266 4.74 -11.63 4.77
N ALA A 267 3.90 -12.52 5.29
CA ALA A 267 3.89 -12.93 6.69
C ALA A 267 5.24 -13.54 7.10
N TRP A 268 5.75 -14.53 6.33
CA TRP A 268 7.06 -15.13 6.60
C TRP A 268 8.21 -14.12 6.54
N HIS A 269 8.20 -13.21 5.57
CA HIS A 269 9.23 -12.18 5.46
C HIS A 269 9.14 -11.15 6.60
N LYS A 270 7.96 -10.83 7.12
CA LYS A 270 7.81 -9.98 8.29
C LYS A 270 8.43 -10.59 9.55
N LEU A 271 8.35 -11.91 9.71
CA LEU A 271 9.11 -12.62 10.77
C LEU A 271 10.61 -12.42 10.61
N TYR A 272 11.13 -12.51 9.37
CA TYR A 272 12.54 -12.21 9.09
C TYR A 272 12.87 -10.75 9.43
N SER A 273 12.08 -9.79 8.96
CA SER A 273 12.29 -8.36 9.20
C SER A 273 12.30 -8.03 10.69
N SER A 274 11.42 -8.65 11.49
CA SER A 274 11.35 -8.46 12.94
C SER A 274 12.66 -8.82 13.66
N THR A 275 13.48 -9.72 13.10
CA THR A 275 14.79 -10.10 13.66
C THR A 275 15.93 -9.18 13.23
N ARG A 276 15.69 -8.28 12.26
CA ARG A 276 16.72 -7.39 11.68
C ARG A 276 16.62 -5.95 12.13
N ARG A 277 15.66 -5.62 12.99
CA ARG A 277 15.40 -4.28 13.53
C ARG A 277 16.28 -4.01 14.77
N ALA A 278 17.61 -4.03 14.60
CA ALA A 278 18.51 -3.70 15.69
C ALA A 278 18.29 -2.24 16.16
N GLY A 279 18.01 -2.04 17.46
CA GLY A 279 17.72 -0.72 18.02
C GLY A 279 16.31 -0.15 17.76
N GLU A 280 15.44 -0.88 17.04
CA GLU A 280 14.08 -0.44 16.70
C GLU A 280 13.02 -1.44 17.24
N ALA A 281 12.99 -1.66 18.56
CA ALA A 281 12.12 -2.65 19.21
C ALA A 281 10.64 -2.52 18.81
N ALA A 282 10.10 -1.31 18.79
CA ALA A 282 8.71 -1.06 18.41
C ALA A 282 8.39 -1.49 16.95
N LYS A 283 9.33 -1.30 16.02
CA LYS A 283 9.16 -1.77 14.65
C LYS A 283 9.28 -3.29 14.54
N ALA A 284 10.16 -3.90 15.34
CA ALA A 284 10.29 -5.35 15.41
C ALA A 284 9.03 -6.01 15.94
N GLU A 285 8.44 -5.49 17.00
CA GLU A 285 7.18 -5.94 17.58
C GLU A 285 6.02 -5.75 16.60
N LYS A 286 5.95 -4.60 15.92
CA LYS A 286 4.97 -4.34 14.88
C LYS A 286 5.04 -5.38 13.76
N ASP A 287 6.22 -5.66 13.21
CA ASP A 287 6.40 -6.64 12.14
C ASP A 287 6.01 -8.05 12.61
N LEU A 288 6.33 -8.40 13.86
CA LEU A 288 5.95 -9.69 14.47
C LEU A 288 4.42 -9.81 14.64
N LEU A 289 3.76 -8.78 15.16
CA LEU A 289 2.31 -8.74 15.33
C LEU A 289 1.59 -8.84 13.99
N GLN A 290 2.05 -8.08 12.98
CA GLN A 290 1.48 -8.13 11.63
C GLN A 290 1.65 -9.50 10.99
N ALA A 291 2.79 -10.16 11.19
CA ALA A 291 3.02 -11.53 10.72
C ALA A 291 2.08 -12.53 11.39
N ALA A 292 1.96 -12.49 12.73
CA ALA A 292 1.07 -13.38 13.49
C ALA A 292 -0.40 -13.18 13.05
N THR A 293 -0.83 -11.93 12.89
CA THR A 293 -2.20 -11.63 12.44
C THR A 293 -2.48 -12.18 11.04
N LEU A 294 -1.57 -11.96 10.07
CA LEU A 294 -1.73 -12.53 8.73
C LEU A 294 -1.79 -14.06 8.77
N LEU A 295 -0.88 -14.71 9.50
CA LEU A 295 -0.88 -16.18 9.61
C LEU A 295 -2.18 -16.70 10.20
N ALA A 296 -2.71 -16.06 11.26
CA ALA A 296 -3.99 -16.44 11.86
C ALA A 296 -5.15 -16.33 10.86
N VAL A 297 -5.26 -15.17 10.18
CA VAL A 297 -6.35 -14.94 9.21
C VAL A 297 -6.26 -15.89 8.03
N LEU A 298 -5.06 -16.10 7.47
CA LEU A 298 -4.85 -16.94 6.28
C LEU A 298 -5.22 -18.40 6.55
N VAL A 299 -4.88 -18.91 7.73
CA VAL A 299 -5.20 -20.28 8.11
C VAL A 299 -6.69 -20.45 8.41
N GLU A 300 -7.29 -19.56 9.20
CA GLU A 300 -8.62 -19.76 9.75
C GLU A 300 -9.74 -19.33 8.82
N ARG A 301 -9.48 -18.42 7.86
CA ARG A 301 -10.52 -17.87 6.99
C ARG A 301 -10.36 -18.21 5.52
N ASP A 302 -9.13 -18.19 5.01
CA ASP A 302 -8.87 -18.36 3.58
C ASP A 302 -8.40 -19.77 3.22
N ASN A 303 -8.11 -20.62 4.21
CA ASN A 303 -7.50 -21.94 4.03
C ASN A 303 -6.28 -21.90 3.09
N LEU A 304 -5.57 -20.78 3.07
CA LEU A 304 -4.37 -20.62 2.24
C LEU A 304 -3.21 -21.39 2.86
N ASP A 305 -2.49 -22.07 2.00
CA ASP A 305 -1.41 -22.96 2.39
C ASP A 305 -0.16 -22.16 2.80
N VAL A 306 -0.10 -21.76 4.07
CA VAL A 306 1.06 -21.11 4.66
C VAL A 306 2.31 -21.99 4.64
N ALA A 307 2.11 -23.35 4.63
CA ALA A 307 3.22 -24.31 4.56
C ALA A 307 3.89 -24.29 3.18
N ARG A 308 3.13 -24.15 2.10
CA ARG A 308 3.71 -24.01 0.75
C ARG A 308 4.57 -22.76 0.63
N ALA A 309 4.14 -21.65 1.23
CA ALA A 309 4.93 -20.42 1.25
C ALA A 309 6.20 -20.59 2.10
N ALA A 310 6.14 -21.32 3.22
CA ALA A 310 7.30 -21.67 4.02
C ALA A 310 8.29 -22.55 3.24
N ALA A 311 7.81 -23.59 2.55
CA ALA A 311 8.65 -24.49 1.74
C ALA A 311 9.42 -23.75 0.62
N ALA A 312 8.85 -22.67 0.10
CA ALA A 312 9.50 -21.80 -0.90
C ALA A 312 10.37 -20.70 -0.29
N ALA A 313 10.39 -20.57 1.03
CA ALA A 313 11.10 -19.47 1.69
C ALA A 313 12.60 -19.73 1.77
N PRO A 314 13.44 -18.67 1.65
CA PRO A 314 14.87 -18.79 1.88
C PRO A 314 15.18 -19.30 3.30
N THR A 315 16.23 -20.11 3.45
CA THR A 315 16.66 -20.67 4.74
C THR A 315 16.81 -19.60 5.84
N ALA A 316 17.31 -18.42 5.49
CA ALA A 316 17.46 -17.31 6.45
C ALA A 316 16.11 -16.80 6.97
N VAL A 317 15.06 -16.82 6.15
CA VAL A 317 13.69 -16.45 6.53
C VAL A 317 13.13 -17.47 7.51
N LEU A 318 13.28 -18.76 7.23
CA LEU A 318 12.85 -19.84 8.12
C LEU A 318 13.63 -19.86 9.44
N ALA A 319 14.94 -19.63 9.40
CA ALA A 319 15.75 -19.52 10.62
C ALA A 319 15.30 -18.34 11.51
N ALA A 320 14.92 -17.22 10.90
CA ALA A 320 14.36 -16.08 11.63
C ALA A 320 12.99 -16.42 12.25
N ALA A 321 12.12 -17.10 11.50
CA ALA A 321 10.81 -17.54 11.99
C ALA A 321 10.96 -18.51 13.18
N ARG A 322 11.89 -19.46 13.12
CA ARG A 322 12.20 -20.36 14.26
C ARG A 322 12.65 -19.58 15.50
N ARG A 323 13.49 -18.56 15.35
CA ARG A 323 13.89 -17.68 16.48
C ARG A 323 12.73 -16.93 17.09
N ARG A 324 11.69 -16.59 16.29
CA ARG A 324 10.47 -15.90 16.75
C ARG A 324 9.37 -16.83 17.26
N LEU A 325 9.56 -18.15 17.15
CA LEU A 325 8.54 -19.12 17.55
C LEU A 325 8.04 -18.99 19.01
N PRO A 326 8.89 -18.68 20.02
CA PRO A 326 8.39 -18.43 21.38
C PRO A 326 7.39 -17.26 21.44
N SER A 327 7.70 -16.15 20.79
CA SER A 327 6.80 -14.98 20.74
C SER A 327 5.55 -15.26 19.88
N LEU A 328 5.68 -16.03 18.79
CA LEU A 328 4.54 -16.46 17.98
C LEU A 328 3.59 -17.34 18.76
N ARG A 329 4.08 -18.25 19.59
CA ARG A 329 3.25 -19.11 20.46
C ARG A 329 2.38 -18.26 21.38
N SER A 330 2.93 -17.20 21.96
CA SER A 330 2.18 -16.28 22.82
C SER A 330 1.13 -15.51 22.03
N LEU A 331 1.49 -14.94 20.87
CA LEU A 331 0.55 -14.16 20.04
C LEU A 331 -0.54 -15.03 19.40
N LEU A 332 -0.22 -16.24 18.97
CA LEU A 332 -1.15 -17.19 18.34
C LEU A 332 -1.89 -18.09 19.35
N ALA A 333 -1.72 -17.88 20.66
CA ALA A 333 -2.47 -18.64 21.67
C ALA A 333 -4.00 -18.62 21.47
N PRO A 334 -4.62 -17.48 21.01
CA PRO A 334 -6.05 -17.45 20.67
C PRO A 334 -6.39 -18.16 19.35
N HIS A 335 -5.41 -18.60 18.57
CA HIS A 335 -5.51 -19.12 17.21
C HIS A 335 -4.78 -20.47 17.09
N PRO A 336 -5.26 -21.54 17.76
CA PRO A 336 -4.53 -22.81 17.87
C PRO A 336 -4.28 -23.48 16.50
N GLN A 337 -5.24 -23.41 15.58
CA GLN A 337 -5.08 -23.98 14.23
C GLN A 337 -3.93 -23.30 13.46
N ALA A 338 -3.84 -21.97 13.55
CA ALA A 338 -2.76 -21.22 12.93
C ALA A 338 -1.40 -21.55 13.57
N LEU A 339 -1.36 -21.69 14.89
CA LEU A 339 -0.14 -22.08 15.60
C LEU A 339 0.35 -23.45 15.16
N ASP A 340 -0.56 -24.45 15.09
CA ASP A 340 -0.21 -25.81 14.68
C ASP A 340 0.33 -25.85 13.24
N GLN A 341 -0.33 -25.16 12.30
CA GLN A 341 0.15 -25.09 10.91
C GLN A 341 1.51 -24.40 10.79
N VAL A 342 1.76 -23.32 11.56
CA VAL A 342 3.07 -22.65 11.59
C VAL A 342 4.15 -23.60 12.12
N ILE A 343 3.89 -24.35 13.18
CA ILE A 343 4.85 -25.31 13.74
C ILE A 343 5.13 -26.43 12.73
N GLN A 344 4.11 -26.99 12.10
CA GLN A 344 4.25 -28.03 11.07
C GLN A 344 5.06 -27.52 9.86
N ALA A 345 4.75 -26.30 9.36
CA ALA A 345 5.47 -25.68 8.25
C ALA A 345 6.95 -25.49 8.57
N LEU A 346 7.28 -25.03 9.79
CA LEU A 346 8.68 -24.84 10.22
C LEU A 346 9.41 -26.18 10.46
N SER A 347 8.70 -27.25 10.79
CA SER A 347 9.28 -28.58 10.97
C SER A 347 9.53 -29.29 9.65
N ALA A 348 8.64 -29.12 8.67
CA ALA A 348 8.75 -29.73 7.33
C ALA A 348 9.77 -29.04 6.44
N ALA A 349 9.93 -27.74 6.56
CA ALA A 349 10.92 -26.95 5.79
C ALA A 349 12.33 -27.07 6.43
N ARG A 350 13.10 -28.08 6.03
CA ARG A 350 14.47 -28.32 6.49
C ARG A 350 15.50 -27.60 5.61
#